data_d5a8744aee2ffe8321df00e86e127f33
#
_entry.id   d5a8744aee2ffe8321df00e86e127f33
#
_cell.length_a   1.000
_cell.length_b   1.000
_cell.length_c   1.000
_cell.angle_alpha   90.00
_cell.angle_beta   90.00
_cell.angle_gamma   90.00
#
_symmetry.space_group_name_H-M   'P 1'
#
loop_
_entity.id
_entity.type
_entity.pdbx_description
1 polymer ?
#
loop_
_entity_poly.entity_id
_entity_poly.type
_entity_poly.pdbx_seq_one_letter_code
_entity_poly.pdbx_strand_id
1 'polypeptide(L)'
;MNGFRSTLSEVSAVLKIANPAKLAERCRTLTEELKEKDKQIQKLSQQLAGNQLGDMFKDAKEINGIKIISAMLNGTKPDMLRQLGDKVREQTQDVVAVFAGVTDEKGTLYCVCGKSAVEKGAHAGKIIQRIAAITGGKGGGRPDSAMAGIGKNYMIDEALNSLESITNEFLK
;
A
#
# COMPACT_ATOMS: atom_id res chain seq x y z
N MET A 1 6.57 40.18 -26.18
CA MET A 1 6.07 40.68 -24.88
C MET A 1 4.61 40.29 -24.54
N ASN A 2 3.78 39.89 -25.51
CA ASN A 2 2.36 39.54 -25.25
C ASN A 2 2.14 38.15 -24.59
N GLY A 3 2.99 37.15 -24.86
CA GLY A 3 2.82 35.81 -24.31
C GLY A 3 2.96 35.72 -22.78
N PHE A 4 3.87 36.47 -22.20
CA PHE A 4 4.10 36.43 -20.75
C PHE A 4 2.90 37.02 -19.94
N ARG A 5 2.28 38.07 -20.47
CA ARG A 5 1.06 38.64 -19.86
C ARG A 5 -0.14 37.71 -19.95
N SER A 6 -0.30 37.01 -21.09
CA SER A 6 -1.35 36.01 -21.27
C SER A 6 -1.21 34.87 -20.27
N THR A 7 -0.01 34.29 -20.16
CA THR A 7 0.26 33.19 -19.21
C THR A 7 0.03 33.62 -17.75
N LEU A 8 0.46 34.82 -17.36
CA LEU A 8 0.19 35.35 -16.02
C LEU A 8 -1.31 35.52 -15.74
N SER A 9 -2.06 35.99 -16.73
CA SER A 9 -3.50 36.15 -16.63
C SER A 9 -4.22 34.81 -16.46
N GLU A 10 -3.83 33.81 -17.25
CA GLU A 10 -4.36 32.44 -17.17
C GLU A 10 -4.07 31.80 -15.80
N VAL A 11 -2.83 31.87 -15.32
CA VAL A 11 -2.46 31.35 -14.01
C VAL A 11 -3.21 32.06 -12.88
N SER A 12 -3.36 33.39 -12.98
CA SER A 12 -4.14 34.16 -12.01
C SER A 12 -5.62 33.75 -12.00
N ALA A 13 -6.20 33.48 -13.16
CA ALA A 13 -7.59 33.01 -13.28
C ALA A 13 -7.76 31.60 -12.67
N VAL A 14 -6.87 30.67 -12.96
CA VAL A 14 -6.89 29.31 -12.38
C VAL A 14 -6.78 29.35 -10.87
N LEU A 15 -5.90 30.20 -10.33
CA LEU A 15 -5.69 30.37 -8.91
C LEU A 15 -6.70 31.31 -8.23
N LYS A 16 -7.66 31.86 -8.98
CA LYS A 16 -8.68 32.82 -8.53
C LYS A 16 -8.09 34.04 -7.81
N ILE A 17 -7.00 34.58 -8.35
CA ILE A 17 -6.29 35.73 -7.80
C ILE A 17 -6.54 36.97 -8.68
N ALA A 18 -7.05 38.04 -8.08
CA ALA A 18 -7.26 39.29 -8.81
C ALA A 18 -5.98 40.09 -9.07
N ASN A 19 -4.94 39.91 -8.21
CA ASN A 19 -3.69 40.64 -8.31
C ASN A 19 -2.50 39.68 -8.60
N PRO A 20 -1.89 39.74 -9.81
CA PRO A 20 -0.76 38.89 -10.17
C PRO A 20 0.46 39.00 -9.22
N ALA A 21 0.65 40.13 -8.54
CA ALA A 21 1.76 40.31 -7.59
C ALA A 21 1.66 39.33 -6.38
N LYS A 22 0.47 38.82 -6.08
CA LYS A 22 0.23 37.83 -5.02
C LYS A 22 0.35 36.39 -5.46
N LEU A 23 0.73 36.14 -6.72
CA LEU A 23 0.79 34.81 -7.29
C LEU A 23 1.77 33.89 -6.53
N ALA A 24 2.96 34.42 -6.23
CA ALA A 24 3.98 33.66 -5.50
C ALA A 24 3.56 33.31 -4.07
N GLU A 25 2.89 34.24 -3.40
CA GLU A 25 2.32 34.02 -2.06
C GLU A 25 1.25 32.94 -2.11
N ARG A 26 0.32 33.01 -3.07
CA ARG A 26 -0.74 32.00 -3.24
C ARG A 26 -0.19 30.62 -3.57
N CYS A 27 0.84 30.53 -4.42
CA CYS A 27 1.51 29.26 -4.71
C CYS A 27 2.12 28.64 -3.46
N ARG A 28 2.76 29.42 -2.60
CA ARG A 28 3.31 28.94 -1.32
C ARG A 28 2.19 28.43 -0.41
N THR A 29 1.14 29.21 -0.23
CA THR A 29 -0.02 28.80 0.58
C THR A 29 -0.64 27.50 0.07
N LEU A 30 -0.85 27.37 -1.24
CA LEU A 30 -1.37 26.15 -1.83
C LEU A 30 -0.44 24.94 -1.61
N THR A 31 0.88 25.15 -1.68
CA THR A 31 1.85 24.10 -1.41
C THR A 31 1.80 23.66 0.05
N GLU A 32 1.61 24.60 0.97
CA GLU A 32 1.45 24.33 2.41
C GLU A 32 0.11 23.63 2.70
N GLU A 33 -0.99 24.10 2.10
CA GLU A 33 -2.31 23.46 2.19
C GLU A 33 -2.27 22.02 1.68
N LEU A 34 -1.60 21.75 0.54
CA LEU A 34 -1.41 20.40 0.01
C LEU A 34 -0.61 19.50 0.97
N LYS A 35 0.50 20.00 1.51
CA LYS A 35 1.29 19.25 2.51
C LYS A 35 0.48 18.92 3.76
N GLU A 36 -0.35 19.85 4.22
CA GLU A 36 -1.19 19.62 5.38
C GLU A 36 -2.30 18.60 5.08
N LYS A 37 -2.92 18.68 3.90
CA LYS A 37 -3.89 17.68 3.44
C LYS A 37 -3.26 16.29 3.31
N ASP A 38 -2.07 16.19 2.76
CA ASP A 38 -1.34 14.92 2.69
C ASP A 38 -1.06 14.34 4.08
N LYS A 39 -0.65 15.16 5.05
CA LYS A 39 -0.47 14.71 6.44
C LYS A 39 -1.79 14.23 7.07
N GLN A 40 -2.89 14.95 6.83
CA GLN A 40 -4.21 14.56 7.33
C GLN A 40 -4.66 13.22 6.73
N ILE A 41 -4.49 13.04 5.42
CA ILE A 41 -4.78 11.78 4.74
C ILE A 41 -3.94 10.65 5.32
N GLN A 42 -2.64 10.86 5.51
CA GLN A 42 -1.76 9.86 6.12
C GLN A 42 -2.21 9.49 7.54
N LYS A 43 -2.54 10.48 8.36
CA LYS A 43 -3.01 10.25 9.74
C LYS A 43 -4.33 9.46 9.77
N LEU A 44 -5.30 9.83 8.94
CA LEU A 44 -6.58 9.13 8.84
C LEU A 44 -6.40 7.70 8.32
N SER A 45 -5.55 7.51 7.31
CA SER A 45 -5.24 6.18 6.79
C SER A 45 -4.55 5.30 7.84
N GLN A 46 -3.65 5.87 8.66
CA GLN A 46 -3.02 5.14 9.76
C GLN A 46 -4.02 4.75 10.86
N GLN A 47 -4.98 5.62 11.18
CA GLN A 47 -6.04 5.31 12.15
C GLN A 47 -6.98 4.22 11.62
N LEU A 48 -7.39 4.30 10.35
CA LEU A 48 -8.20 3.27 9.70
C LEU A 48 -7.46 1.93 9.66
N ALA A 49 -6.18 1.93 9.26
CA ALA A 49 -5.37 0.72 9.23
C ALA A 49 -5.21 0.09 10.64
N GLY A 50 -5.11 0.91 11.69
CA GLY A 50 -5.04 0.41 13.08
C GLY A 50 -6.33 -0.30 13.52
N ASN A 51 -7.49 0.23 13.15
CA ASN A 51 -8.79 -0.38 13.47
C ASN A 51 -9.02 -1.64 12.62
N GLN A 52 -8.67 -1.61 11.33
CA GLN A 52 -8.80 -2.74 10.43
C GLN A 52 -7.89 -3.92 10.83
N LEU A 53 -6.70 -3.66 11.39
CA LEU A 53 -5.81 -4.73 11.85
C LEU A 53 -6.48 -5.64 12.88
N GLY A 54 -7.19 -5.08 13.85
CA GLY A 54 -7.90 -5.86 14.85
C GLY A 54 -8.94 -6.83 14.25
N ASP A 55 -9.65 -6.39 13.24
CA ASP A 55 -10.64 -7.20 12.53
C ASP A 55 -9.96 -8.21 11.60
N MET A 56 -8.90 -7.83 10.89
CA MET A 56 -8.11 -8.76 10.08
C MET A 56 -7.52 -9.92 10.88
N PHE A 57 -7.12 -9.68 12.14
CA PHE A 57 -6.63 -10.75 13.01
C PHE A 57 -7.74 -11.67 13.51
N LYS A 58 -8.98 -11.20 13.63
CA LYS A 58 -10.14 -12.03 14.00
C LYS A 58 -10.54 -12.95 12.86
N ASP A 59 -10.45 -12.47 11.63
CA ASP A 59 -10.80 -13.22 10.42
C ASP A 59 -9.62 -14.02 9.86
N ALA A 60 -8.45 -13.95 10.50
CA ALA A 60 -7.26 -14.66 10.07
C ALA A 60 -7.46 -16.18 10.13
N LYS A 61 -7.20 -16.84 9.03
CA LYS A 61 -7.11 -18.30 9.00
C LYS A 61 -5.79 -18.76 9.61
N GLU A 62 -5.77 -19.93 10.21
CA GLU A 62 -4.58 -20.51 10.82
C GLU A 62 -4.19 -21.81 10.13
N ILE A 63 -2.92 -21.89 9.71
CA ILE A 63 -2.32 -23.07 9.08
C ILE A 63 -1.01 -23.39 9.81
N ASN A 64 -0.90 -24.58 10.36
CA ASN A 64 0.28 -25.04 11.12
C ASN A 64 0.73 -24.05 12.23
N GLY A 65 -0.24 -23.39 12.90
CA GLY A 65 0.02 -22.39 13.91
C GLY A 65 0.51 -21.05 13.36
N ILE A 66 0.33 -20.81 12.05
CA ILE A 66 0.65 -19.53 11.40
C ILE A 66 -0.64 -18.88 10.95
N LYS A 67 -0.85 -17.62 11.34
CA LYS A 67 -1.99 -16.81 10.92
C LYS A 67 -1.79 -16.30 9.50
N ILE A 68 -2.76 -16.51 8.65
CA ILE A 68 -2.78 -16.07 7.26
C ILE A 68 -3.73 -14.89 7.14
N ILE A 69 -3.20 -13.76 6.73
CA ILE A 69 -3.97 -12.51 6.58
C ILE A 69 -3.85 -12.04 5.15
N SER A 70 -4.99 -11.74 4.51
CA SER A 70 -5.03 -11.07 3.22
C SER A 70 -6.00 -9.91 3.26
N ALA A 71 -5.62 -8.77 2.67
CA ALA A 71 -6.50 -7.62 2.59
C ALA A 71 -6.22 -6.77 1.35
N MET A 72 -7.31 -6.25 0.78
CA MET A 72 -7.26 -5.24 -0.27
C MET A 72 -7.51 -3.86 0.34
N LEU A 73 -6.60 -2.92 0.10
CA LEU A 73 -6.58 -1.57 0.67
C LEU A 73 -6.60 -0.53 -0.46
N ASN A 74 -7.79 -0.09 -0.83
CA ASN A 74 -7.96 0.90 -1.89
C ASN A 74 -7.37 2.25 -1.50
N GLY A 75 -6.72 2.93 -2.45
CA GLY A 75 -6.09 4.24 -2.23
C GLY A 75 -4.81 4.21 -1.40
N THR A 76 -4.30 3.02 -1.04
CA THR A 76 -3.15 2.89 -0.15
C THR A 76 -1.84 2.86 -0.93
N LYS A 77 -0.93 3.78 -0.58
CA LYS A 77 0.41 3.88 -1.17
C LYS A 77 1.34 2.77 -0.66
N PRO A 78 2.40 2.38 -1.41
CA PRO A 78 3.33 1.33 -1.02
C PRO A 78 3.98 1.51 0.36
N ASP A 79 4.31 2.74 0.74
CA ASP A 79 4.91 3.02 2.05
C ASP A 79 3.96 2.75 3.22
N MET A 80 2.66 2.95 3.01
CA MET A 80 1.63 2.63 4.00
C MET A 80 1.46 1.11 4.16
N LEU A 81 1.56 0.35 3.07
CA LEU A 81 1.54 -1.12 3.12
C LEU A 81 2.72 -1.66 3.94
N ARG A 82 3.91 -1.06 3.79
CA ARG A 82 5.09 -1.41 4.61
C ARG A 82 4.84 -1.16 6.09
N GLN A 83 4.37 0.05 6.44
CA GLN A 83 4.06 0.39 7.83
C GLN A 83 3.02 -0.55 8.44
N LEU A 84 2.01 -0.95 7.66
CA LEU A 84 1.01 -1.92 8.08
C LEU A 84 1.63 -3.29 8.33
N GLY A 85 2.46 -3.78 7.42
CA GLY A 85 3.16 -5.04 7.57
C GLY A 85 4.11 -5.06 8.78
N ASP A 86 4.81 -3.96 9.03
CA ASP A 86 5.67 -3.84 10.21
C ASP A 86 4.86 -3.92 11.50
N LYS A 87 3.71 -3.25 11.58
CA LYS A 87 2.77 -3.34 12.71
C LYS A 87 2.24 -4.77 12.91
N VAL A 88 1.94 -5.49 11.83
CA VAL A 88 1.50 -6.89 11.90
C VAL A 88 2.59 -7.77 12.51
N ARG A 89 3.85 -7.60 12.10
CA ARG A 89 4.99 -8.34 12.67
C ARG A 89 5.28 -8.00 14.12
N GLU A 90 5.04 -6.75 14.53
CA GLU A 90 5.16 -6.33 15.92
C GLU A 90 4.12 -6.99 16.83
N GLN A 91 2.91 -7.22 16.31
CA GLN A 91 1.81 -7.84 17.08
C GLN A 91 1.96 -9.36 17.20
N THR A 92 2.46 -10.03 16.17
CA THR A 92 2.67 -11.48 16.21
C THR A 92 3.80 -11.92 15.29
N GLN A 93 4.54 -12.93 15.73
CA GLN A 93 5.61 -13.54 14.96
C GLN A 93 5.13 -14.74 14.11
N ASP A 94 3.95 -15.25 14.44
CA ASP A 94 3.33 -16.38 13.75
C ASP A 94 2.33 -15.89 12.71
N VAL A 95 2.82 -15.15 11.69
CA VAL A 95 1.95 -14.54 10.67
C VAL A 95 2.58 -14.54 9.30
N VAL A 96 1.75 -14.77 8.29
CA VAL A 96 1.99 -14.42 6.88
C VAL A 96 0.86 -13.49 6.45
N ALA A 97 1.20 -12.28 6.07
CA ALA A 97 0.22 -11.29 5.62
C ALA A 97 0.54 -10.78 4.22
N VAL A 98 -0.48 -10.65 3.40
CA VAL A 98 -0.40 -10.04 2.07
C VAL A 98 -1.42 -8.92 1.95
N PHE A 99 -0.93 -7.76 1.62
CA PHE A 99 -1.73 -6.55 1.41
C PHE A 99 -1.65 -6.13 -0.05
N ALA A 100 -2.80 -5.88 -0.66
CA ALA A 100 -2.90 -5.29 -1.98
C ALA A 100 -3.29 -3.82 -1.86
N GLY A 101 -2.43 -2.90 -2.29
CA GLY A 101 -2.72 -1.48 -2.39
C GLY A 101 -3.07 -1.13 -3.84
N VAL A 102 -4.25 -0.60 -4.07
CA VAL A 102 -4.69 -0.18 -5.40
C VAL A 102 -4.91 1.32 -5.41
N THR A 103 -4.21 2.00 -6.30
CA THR A 103 -4.41 3.42 -6.62
C THR A 103 -4.86 3.54 -8.06
N ASP A 104 -5.32 4.72 -8.48
CA ASP A 104 -5.79 4.96 -9.86
C ASP A 104 -4.70 4.66 -10.91
N GLU A 105 -3.43 4.80 -10.53
CA GLU A 105 -2.29 4.64 -11.44
C GLU A 105 -1.65 3.26 -11.36
N LYS A 106 -1.56 2.65 -10.17
CA LYS A 106 -0.78 1.42 -9.93
C LYS A 106 -1.36 0.57 -8.81
N GLY A 107 -1.27 -0.74 -9.01
CA GLY A 107 -1.48 -1.72 -7.96
C GLY A 107 -0.16 -2.24 -7.41
N THR A 108 -0.07 -2.42 -6.11
CA THR A 108 1.10 -2.94 -5.41
C THR A 108 0.68 -4.02 -4.42
N LEU A 109 1.40 -5.13 -4.42
CA LEU A 109 1.32 -6.19 -3.42
C LEU A 109 2.46 -6.06 -2.42
N TYR A 110 2.19 -6.24 -1.16
CA TYR A 110 3.18 -6.31 -0.11
C TYR A 110 2.95 -7.56 0.74
N CYS A 111 3.97 -8.41 0.84
CA CYS A 111 3.94 -9.60 1.67
C CYS A 111 4.90 -9.44 2.84
N VAL A 112 4.47 -9.87 4.00
CA VAL A 112 5.27 -9.89 5.21
C VAL A 112 5.12 -11.24 5.91
N CYS A 113 6.23 -11.79 6.39
CA CYS A 113 6.27 -12.99 7.20
C CYS A 113 6.88 -12.67 8.56
N GLY A 114 6.22 -13.10 9.62
CA GLY A 114 6.76 -13.04 10.96
C GLY A 114 7.95 -14.00 11.13
N LYS A 115 8.72 -13.82 12.17
CA LYS A 115 9.95 -14.58 12.41
C LYS A 115 9.69 -16.09 12.52
N SER A 116 8.70 -16.48 13.32
CA SER A 116 8.32 -17.89 13.45
C SER A 116 7.83 -18.51 12.13
N ALA A 117 7.10 -17.73 11.32
CA ALA A 117 6.65 -18.20 10.01
C ALA A 117 7.85 -18.47 9.08
N VAL A 118 8.85 -17.60 9.08
CA VAL A 118 10.08 -17.78 8.30
C VAL A 118 10.86 -19.02 8.78
N GLU A 119 10.98 -19.24 10.08
CA GLU A 119 11.61 -20.43 10.66
C GLU A 119 10.90 -21.73 10.26
N LYS A 120 9.57 -21.69 10.07
CA LYS A 120 8.75 -22.82 9.59
C LYS A 120 8.78 -22.98 8.07
N GLY A 121 9.54 -22.15 7.34
CA GLY A 121 9.75 -22.27 5.90
C GLY A 121 9.03 -21.23 5.04
N ALA A 122 8.18 -20.36 5.62
CA ALA A 122 7.57 -19.28 4.87
C ALA A 122 8.63 -18.33 4.29
N HIS A 123 8.39 -17.85 3.07
CA HIS A 123 9.32 -16.95 2.40
C HIS A 123 8.55 -15.89 1.60
N ALA A 124 8.47 -14.67 2.15
CA ALA A 124 7.68 -13.59 1.57
C ALA A 124 8.00 -13.33 0.10
N GLY A 125 9.28 -13.37 -0.28
CA GLY A 125 9.71 -13.19 -1.68
C GLY A 125 9.14 -14.24 -2.64
N LYS A 126 9.10 -15.52 -2.23
CA LYS A 126 8.56 -16.60 -3.05
C LYS A 126 7.03 -16.56 -3.09
N ILE A 127 6.40 -16.32 -1.95
CA ILE A 127 4.94 -16.19 -1.84
C ILE A 127 4.45 -15.07 -2.74
N ILE A 128 5.05 -13.88 -2.64
CA ILE A 128 4.60 -12.72 -3.42
C ILE A 128 4.85 -12.88 -4.92
N GLN A 129 5.91 -13.58 -5.33
CA GLN A 129 6.16 -13.88 -6.74
C GLN A 129 5.04 -14.73 -7.33
N ARG A 130 4.56 -15.75 -6.61
CA ARG A 130 3.45 -16.60 -7.05
C ARG A 130 2.13 -15.82 -7.11
N ILE A 131 1.85 -15.01 -6.09
CA ILE A 131 0.64 -14.18 -6.05
C ILE A 131 0.67 -13.13 -7.16
N ALA A 132 1.80 -12.47 -7.36
CA ALA A 132 1.96 -11.48 -8.44
C ALA A 132 1.82 -12.10 -9.83
N ALA A 133 2.29 -13.34 -10.02
CA ALA A 133 2.14 -14.04 -11.29
C ALA A 133 0.68 -14.23 -11.70
N ILE A 134 -0.25 -14.44 -10.75
CA ILE A 134 -1.70 -14.55 -10.99
C ILE A 134 -2.23 -13.25 -11.61
N THR A 135 -1.77 -12.11 -11.12
CA THR A 135 -2.16 -10.80 -11.65
C THR A 135 -1.36 -10.37 -12.89
N GLY A 136 -0.40 -11.20 -13.35
CA GLY A 136 0.53 -10.83 -14.40
C GLY A 136 1.55 -9.77 -13.99
N GLY A 137 1.71 -9.55 -12.69
CA GLY A 137 2.70 -8.66 -12.11
C GLY A 137 4.05 -9.31 -11.89
N LYS A 138 4.99 -8.54 -11.36
CA LYS A 138 6.35 -9.00 -11.03
C LYS A 138 6.83 -8.37 -9.74
N GLY A 139 7.62 -9.11 -8.99
CA GLY A 139 8.22 -8.61 -7.76
C GLY A 139 9.03 -9.68 -7.05
N GLY A 140 9.37 -9.41 -5.81
CA GLY A 140 10.13 -10.31 -4.97
C GLY A 140 10.66 -9.57 -3.76
N GLY A 141 11.54 -10.20 -3.01
CA GLY A 141 12.12 -9.61 -1.82
C GLY A 141 12.79 -10.64 -0.94
N ARG A 142 12.95 -10.29 0.31
CA ARG A 142 13.58 -11.12 1.35
C ARG A 142 12.59 -12.13 1.93
N PRO A 143 13.07 -13.10 2.75
CA PRO A 143 12.19 -14.06 3.41
C PRO A 143 11.15 -13.42 4.33
N ASP A 144 11.50 -12.32 4.97
CA ASP A 144 10.69 -11.60 5.96
C ASP A 144 9.74 -10.56 5.34
N SER A 145 10.09 -10.00 4.18
CA SER A 145 9.30 -8.97 3.52
C SER A 145 9.58 -8.87 2.02
N ALA A 146 8.53 -8.64 1.23
CA ALA A 146 8.63 -8.57 -0.21
C ALA A 146 7.54 -7.69 -0.81
N MET A 147 7.80 -7.16 -2.00
CA MET A 147 6.89 -6.28 -2.73
C MET A 147 6.81 -6.66 -4.19
N ALA A 148 5.63 -6.52 -4.78
CA ALA A 148 5.40 -6.76 -6.20
C ALA A 148 4.44 -5.73 -6.78
N GLY A 149 4.58 -5.47 -8.07
CA GLY A 149 3.57 -4.72 -8.83
C GLY A 149 2.42 -5.64 -9.25
N ILE A 150 1.23 -5.08 -9.37
CA ILE A 150 0.04 -5.76 -9.89
C ILE A 150 -0.05 -5.45 -11.39
N GLY A 151 -0.20 -6.48 -12.21
CA GLY A 151 -0.37 -6.31 -13.66
C GLY A 151 -1.85 -6.04 -14.04
N LYS A 152 -2.78 -6.80 -13.46
CA LYS A 152 -4.21 -6.74 -13.76
C LYS A 152 -5.01 -6.63 -12.46
N ASN A 153 -5.58 -5.47 -12.19
CA ASN A 153 -6.28 -5.19 -10.95
C ASN A 153 -7.50 -6.08 -10.69
N TYR A 154 -8.21 -6.51 -11.74
CA TYR A 154 -9.39 -7.36 -11.61
C TYR A 154 -9.10 -8.81 -11.12
N MET A 155 -7.84 -9.22 -11.09
CA MET A 155 -7.42 -10.55 -10.59
C MET A 155 -6.91 -10.52 -9.15
N ILE A 156 -7.00 -9.40 -8.46
CA ILE A 156 -6.47 -9.24 -7.09
C ILE A 156 -7.18 -10.16 -6.10
N ASP A 157 -8.50 -10.26 -6.18
CA ASP A 157 -9.28 -11.10 -5.28
C ASP A 157 -8.90 -12.57 -5.43
N GLU A 158 -8.74 -13.05 -6.66
CA GLU A 158 -8.27 -14.41 -6.95
C GLU A 158 -6.85 -14.62 -6.40
N ALA A 159 -5.97 -13.65 -6.62
CA ALA A 159 -4.60 -13.68 -6.13
C ALA A 159 -4.52 -13.71 -4.60
N LEU A 160 -5.33 -12.92 -3.89
CA LEU A 160 -5.39 -12.91 -2.44
C LEU A 160 -6.01 -14.21 -1.88
N ASN A 161 -7.04 -14.75 -2.53
CA ASN A 161 -7.65 -16.02 -2.13
C ASN A 161 -6.69 -17.22 -2.29
N SER A 162 -5.72 -17.14 -3.18
CA SER A 162 -4.70 -18.18 -3.37
C SER A 162 -3.61 -18.17 -2.29
N LEU A 163 -3.53 -17.14 -1.45
CA LEU A 163 -2.50 -16.99 -0.42
C LEU A 163 -2.41 -18.21 0.51
N GLU A 164 -3.55 -18.71 0.96
CA GLU A 164 -3.64 -19.86 1.86
C GLU A 164 -2.98 -21.11 1.25
N SER A 165 -3.38 -21.45 0.03
CA SER A 165 -2.83 -22.60 -0.70
C SER A 165 -1.32 -22.44 -0.97
N ILE A 166 -0.92 -21.26 -1.44
CA ILE A 166 0.49 -20.97 -1.73
C ILE A 166 1.33 -21.04 -0.45
N THR A 167 0.84 -20.48 0.65
CA THR A 167 1.60 -20.47 1.91
C THR A 167 1.74 -21.87 2.49
N ASN A 168 0.69 -22.70 2.41
CA ASN A 168 0.72 -24.06 2.90
C ASN A 168 1.79 -24.94 2.20
N GLU A 169 2.11 -24.66 0.94
CA GLU A 169 3.19 -25.38 0.23
C GLU A 169 4.59 -25.07 0.79
N PHE A 170 4.77 -23.94 1.45
CA PHE A 170 6.05 -23.53 2.04
C PHE A 170 6.18 -23.87 3.52
N LEU A 171 5.06 -24.00 4.23
CA LEU A 171 5.07 -24.36 5.65
C LEU A 171 5.29 -25.86 5.83
N LYS A 172 6.29 -26.20 6.61
CA LYS A 172 6.64 -27.58 6.99
C LYS A 172 6.03 -27.92 8.34
#